data_2505981b19e83c589ffd4d2fdbd441c1
#
_entry.id   2505981b19e83c589ffd4d2fdbd441c1
#
_cell.length_a   1.000
_cell.length_b   1.000
_cell.length_c   1.000
_cell.angle_alpha   90.00
_cell.angle_beta   90.00
_cell.angle_gamma   90.00
#
_symmetry.space_group_name_H-M   'P 1'
#
loop_
_entity.id
_entity.type
_entity.pdbx_description
1 polymer ?
#
loop_
_entity_poly.entity_id
_entity_poly.type
_entity_poly.pdbx_seq_one_letter_code
_entity_poly.pdbx_strand_id
1 'polypeptide(L)'
;MSIQLDAQNAGFLFGRPTRKQLLKENADLKTALDSLQVLLDSFEHRRYLEDSELIAVMEGNSEAEADDTVYTAEMRDSLLQLWYKNSTIVNYDALHEYDMDSVRFSSNVSDEEMMRRLEAMNSFISLPFNENVKNYIILYSEKMPSRMGRVLGLSNYYFPIFEDILNRYDLPEELKYMAVVESMLNTTATSHAGAKGIWQFIYSTAKSYGLEINSYVDERMDIEKSMDAAARYLRDAYRIFGDWALAISSYNCGAGNVSKAIRRAGGSKDYWAIYRYLPRETRGYVPAFVGAMYAMTYSKEYGIVPQNVGMPVQTDTFEIKKNLHFAQINGKIGVPMEDLRQLNPQYFNDIIPGSNHSYTLKIPVSWTKTFMDTPIDSIYAFKSDSLLSQKIVKDVKRAGTQSSQQRISYKVKSGDYLGRIASRYKVSVNQLKKWNNLRSSNIRVGQILYIYPNGSYPTTTSSSSGSKSSSKTSASSSKSKSNSVTYTVKSGDSLYKIAKKYPGISADNIKKANGLKNNNIRPGQKLRIPL
;
A
#
# COMPACT_ATOMS: atom_id res chain seq x y z
N MET A 1 25.89 -7.63 11.21
CA MET A 1 27.13 -8.26 11.67
C MET A 1 26.81 -8.89 13.03
N SER A 2 26.42 -10.16 13.02
CA SER A 2 26.07 -10.90 14.24
C SER A 2 27.35 -11.33 14.91
N ILE A 3 27.66 -10.77 16.06
CA ILE A 3 28.67 -11.31 16.96
C ILE A 3 27.99 -12.43 17.75
N GLN A 4 28.09 -13.64 17.23
CA GLN A 4 27.84 -14.85 17.99
C GLN A 4 29.08 -15.11 18.83
N LEU A 5 29.02 -14.79 20.11
CA LEU A 5 30.05 -15.17 21.06
C LEU A 5 29.93 -16.67 21.29
N ASP A 6 30.89 -17.40 20.73
CA ASP A 6 31.12 -18.82 21.00
C ASP A 6 31.64 -18.94 22.43
N ALA A 7 30.73 -19.12 23.37
CA ALA A 7 31.05 -19.21 24.80
C ALA A 7 31.70 -20.52 25.25
N GLN A 8 31.96 -21.47 24.34
CA GLN A 8 32.49 -22.80 24.70
C GLN A 8 33.98 -23.00 24.46
N ASN A 9 34.68 -22.14 23.72
CA ASN A 9 36.11 -22.34 23.44
C ASN A 9 37.07 -21.32 24.10
N ALA A 10 36.60 -20.36 24.86
CA ALA A 10 37.45 -19.39 25.54
C ALA A 10 37.91 -19.80 26.96
N GLY A 11 37.55 -20.99 27.40
CA GLY A 11 37.79 -21.44 28.78
C GLY A 11 39.21 -21.97 29.10
N PHE A 12 40.12 -22.10 28.11
CA PHE A 12 41.38 -22.83 28.34
C PHE A 12 42.66 -21.99 28.29
N LEU A 13 42.62 -20.71 27.96
CA LEU A 13 43.86 -19.89 27.82
C LEU A 13 43.92 -18.57 28.60
N PHE A 14 42.82 -18.10 29.18
CA PHE A 14 42.85 -16.92 30.06
C PHE A 14 42.03 -17.20 31.33
N GLY A 15 42.65 -16.98 32.50
CA GLY A 15 42.01 -17.15 33.80
C GLY A 15 40.67 -16.39 33.86
N ARG A 16 39.70 -16.91 34.64
CA ARG A 16 38.37 -16.29 34.80
C ARG A 16 38.52 -14.79 35.07
N PRO A 17 37.81 -13.92 34.32
CA PRO A 17 37.92 -12.48 34.50
C PRO A 17 37.58 -12.11 35.94
N THR A 18 38.34 -11.23 36.52
CA THR A 18 38.10 -10.75 37.88
C THR A 18 36.82 -9.90 37.91
N ARG A 19 36.15 -9.83 39.07
CA ARG A 19 34.96 -8.98 39.27
C ARG A 19 35.20 -7.51 38.82
N LYS A 20 36.44 -7.01 38.96
CA LYS A 20 36.82 -5.66 38.51
C LYS A 20 36.89 -5.56 36.98
N GLN A 21 37.33 -6.59 36.30
CA GLN A 21 37.33 -6.66 34.81
C GLN A 21 35.92 -6.74 34.25
N LEU A 22 35.03 -7.57 34.83
CA LEU A 22 33.64 -7.66 34.45
C LEU A 22 32.85 -6.35 34.68
N LEU A 23 33.16 -5.64 35.78
CA LEU A 23 32.54 -4.35 36.05
C LEU A 23 32.99 -3.26 35.06
N LYS A 24 34.28 -3.29 34.65
CA LYS A 24 34.81 -2.39 33.63
C LYS A 24 34.17 -2.67 32.26
N GLU A 25 34.14 -3.95 31.86
CA GLU A 25 33.54 -4.39 30.59
C GLU A 25 32.03 -4.02 30.50
N ASN A 26 31.28 -4.21 31.58
CA ASN A 26 29.89 -3.76 31.66
C ASN A 26 29.74 -2.23 31.59
N ALA A 27 30.68 -1.45 32.17
CA ALA A 27 30.67 0.00 32.02
C ALA A 27 31.00 0.44 30.60
N ASP A 28 31.97 -0.20 29.96
CA ASP A 28 32.35 0.07 28.58
C ASP A 28 31.22 -0.32 27.59
N LEU A 29 30.54 -1.46 27.81
CA LEU A 29 29.34 -1.88 27.07
C LEU A 29 28.18 -0.91 27.25
N LYS A 30 27.97 -0.42 28.47
CA LYS A 30 26.93 0.58 28.74
C LYS A 30 27.21 1.89 28.01
N THR A 31 28.46 2.37 28.04
CA THR A 31 28.88 3.58 27.32
C THR A 31 28.73 3.40 25.78
N ALA A 32 29.03 2.23 25.25
CA ALA A 32 28.85 1.91 23.86
C ALA A 32 27.35 1.87 23.48
N LEU A 33 26.51 1.33 24.36
CA LEU A 33 25.04 1.31 24.18
C LEU A 33 24.46 2.73 24.16
N ASP A 34 24.87 3.58 25.14
CA ASP A 34 24.43 4.98 25.21
C ASP A 34 24.89 5.77 23.95
N SER A 35 26.11 5.51 23.47
CA SER A 35 26.62 6.13 22.23
C SER A 35 25.86 5.67 20.97
N LEU A 36 25.49 4.40 20.90
CA LEU A 36 24.65 3.86 19.82
C LEU A 36 23.24 4.45 19.87
N GLN A 37 22.70 4.64 21.08
CA GLN A 37 21.38 5.28 21.26
C GLN A 37 21.40 6.71 20.75
N VAL A 38 22.40 7.52 21.12
CA VAL A 38 22.58 8.90 20.63
C VAL A 38 22.74 8.95 19.11
N LEU A 39 23.46 7.99 18.52
CA LEU A 39 23.59 7.86 17.07
C LEU A 39 22.24 7.51 16.42
N LEU A 40 21.50 6.59 17.00
CA LEU A 40 20.18 6.19 16.52
C LEU A 40 19.22 7.40 16.57
N ASP A 41 19.15 8.10 17.70
CA ASP A 41 18.32 9.29 17.87
C ASP A 41 18.70 10.40 16.87
N SER A 42 20.01 10.57 16.56
CA SER A 42 20.47 11.55 15.57
C SER A 42 20.12 11.15 14.13
N PHE A 43 20.10 9.86 13.81
CA PHE A 43 19.66 9.34 12.52
C PHE A 43 18.14 9.47 12.36
N GLU A 44 17.40 9.17 13.41
CA GLU A 44 15.94 9.31 13.41
C GLU A 44 15.52 10.79 13.34
N HIS A 45 16.22 11.69 14.04
CA HIS A 45 15.98 13.12 13.96
C HIS A 45 16.30 13.69 12.55
N ARG A 46 17.38 13.24 11.91
CA ARG A 46 17.73 13.65 10.54
C ARG A 46 16.70 13.16 9.53
N ARG A 47 16.28 11.92 9.64
CA ARG A 47 15.22 11.35 8.81
C ARG A 47 13.87 12.05 9.04
N TYR A 48 13.57 12.42 10.28
CA TYR A 48 12.40 13.23 10.62
C TYR A 48 12.43 14.60 9.94
N LEU A 49 13.58 15.29 9.94
CA LEU A 49 13.74 16.59 9.26
C LEU A 49 13.56 16.45 7.74
N GLU A 50 14.16 15.43 7.13
CA GLU A 50 13.99 15.14 5.70
C GLU A 50 12.54 14.78 5.35
N ASP A 51 11.86 13.97 6.17
CA ASP A 51 10.46 13.62 5.99
C ASP A 51 9.51 14.80 6.31
N SER A 52 9.83 15.64 7.32
CA SER A 52 9.05 16.82 7.65
C SER A 52 9.22 17.96 6.65
N GLU A 53 10.42 18.17 6.09
CA GLU A 53 10.62 19.06 4.95
C GLU A 53 9.86 18.57 3.71
N LEU A 54 9.86 17.26 3.46
CA LEU A 54 9.09 16.65 2.38
C LEU A 54 7.58 16.85 2.59
N ILE A 55 7.10 16.69 3.82
CA ILE A 55 5.70 16.89 4.21
C ILE A 55 5.33 18.37 4.19
N ALA A 56 6.20 19.28 4.68
CA ALA A 56 5.99 20.72 4.63
C ALA A 56 5.97 21.24 3.18
N VAL A 57 6.85 20.75 2.32
CA VAL A 57 6.84 21.01 0.87
C VAL A 57 5.60 20.42 0.20
N MET A 58 5.10 19.29 0.68
CA MET A 58 3.88 18.66 0.17
C MET A 58 2.60 19.35 0.67
N GLU A 59 2.61 19.98 1.82
CA GLU A 59 1.45 20.66 2.43
C GLU A 59 1.40 22.17 2.15
N GLY A 60 2.45 22.77 1.60
CA GLY A 60 2.50 24.20 1.24
C GLY A 60 2.52 25.15 2.45
N ASN A 61 2.96 24.67 3.62
CA ASN A 61 3.14 25.47 4.81
C ASN A 61 4.62 25.75 5.03
N SER A 62 5.06 26.93 4.65
CA SER A 62 6.28 27.53 5.18
C SER A 62 5.87 28.40 6.37
N GLU A 63 5.96 27.88 7.55
CA GLU A 63 6.00 28.52 8.85
C GLU A 63 5.34 27.60 9.88
N ALA A 64 6.14 26.76 10.52
CA ALA A 64 5.78 26.14 11.78
C ALA A 64 6.98 26.27 12.72
N GLU A 65 6.82 27.12 13.72
CA GLU A 65 7.72 27.16 14.88
C GLU A 65 7.71 25.79 15.57
N ALA A 66 8.91 25.28 15.82
CA ALA A 66 9.13 24.02 16.51
C ALA A 66 8.71 24.18 17.99
N ASP A 67 7.68 23.45 18.41
CA ASP A 67 7.39 23.23 19.82
C ASP A 67 7.94 21.85 20.21
N ASP A 68 8.91 21.87 21.11
CA ASP A 68 9.60 20.71 21.67
C ASP A 68 8.61 19.79 22.40
N THR A 69 8.69 18.48 22.12
CA THR A 69 8.14 17.35 22.87
C THR A 69 6.84 16.69 22.42
N VAL A 70 6.39 16.80 21.19
CA VAL A 70 5.28 15.96 20.71
C VAL A 70 5.77 15.01 19.61
N TYR A 71 5.98 13.74 19.97
CA TYR A 71 6.16 12.66 18.97
C TYR A 71 5.01 12.70 17.96
N THR A 72 5.31 12.88 16.69
CA THR A 72 4.30 12.81 15.64
C THR A 72 3.71 11.40 15.57
N ALA A 73 2.52 11.28 14.98
CA ALA A 73 1.89 9.97 14.75
C ALA A 73 2.84 8.98 14.06
N GLU A 74 3.66 9.47 13.14
CA GLU A 74 4.62 8.68 12.37
C GLU A 74 5.86 8.27 13.17
N MET A 75 6.35 9.11 14.10
CA MET A 75 7.43 8.71 15.02
C MET A 75 6.99 7.61 15.97
N ARG A 76 5.75 7.66 16.48
CA ARG A 76 5.19 6.59 17.32
C ARG A 76 4.94 5.33 16.53
N ASP A 77 4.49 5.44 15.29
CA ASP A 77 4.32 4.32 14.36
C ASP A 77 5.68 3.70 14.02
N SER A 78 6.72 4.52 13.81
CA SER A 78 8.09 4.05 13.60
C SER A 78 8.68 3.36 14.85
N LEU A 79 8.40 3.86 16.04
CA LEU A 79 8.81 3.23 17.31
C LEU A 79 8.02 1.93 17.57
N LEU A 80 6.72 1.91 17.25
CA LEU A 80 5.90 0.72 17.31
C LEU A 80 6.36 -0.32 16.27
N GLN A 81 6.67 0.10 15.05
CA GLN A 81 7.26 -0.75 14.00
C GLN A 81 8.66 -1.24 14.38
N LEU A 82 9.49 -0.41 15.04
CA LEU A 82 10.77 -0.85 15.59
C LEU A 82 10.57 -1.87 16.72
N TRP A 83 9.58 -1.67 17.56
CA TRP A 83 9.23 -2.62 18.61
C TRP A 83 8.69 -3.93 18.01
N TYR A 84 7.77 -3.86 17.03
CA TYR A 84 7.32 -5.03 16.27
C TYR A 84 8.45 -5.64 15.43
N LYS A 85 9.35 -4.84 14.87
CA LYS A 85 10.52 -5.30 14.12
C LYS A 85 11.55 -5.98 15.03
N ASN A 86 11.69 -5.52 16.26
CA ASN A 86 12.59 -6.12 17.26
C ASN A 86 11.94 -7.29 18.00
N SER A 87 10.64 -7.29 18.21
CA SER A 87 9.90 -8.41 18.80
C SER A 87 9.55 -9.50 17.76
N THR A 88 9.47 -9.15 16.49
CA THR A 88 9.29 -10.07 15.37
C THR A 88 10.39 -9.82 14.35
N ILE A 89 11.57 -10.41 14.56
CA ILE A 89 12.64 -10.45 13.55
C ILE A 89 12.14 -11.30 12.36
N VAL A 90 11.24 -10.75 11.58
CA VAL A 90 11.00 -11.19 10.22
C VAL A 90 11.79 -10.23 9.36
N ASN A 91 13.05 -10.57 9.11
CA ASN A 91 13.84 -9.85 8.12
C ASN A 91 13.21 -10.17 6.75
N TYR A 92 12.39 -9.24 6.25
CA TYR A 92 11.78 -9.30 4.92
C TYR A 92 12.84 -9.43 3.83
N ASP A 93 14.04 -8.87 4.10
CA ASP A 93 15.19 -8.94 3.21
C ASP A 93 15.74 -10.37 3.04
N ALA A 94 15.32 -11.34 3.87
CA ALA A 94 15.83 -12.70 3.76
C ALA A 94 15.37 -13.44 2.49
N LEU A 95 14.22 -13.06 1.89
CA LEU A 95 13.85 -13.55 0.56
C LEU A 95 14.71 -12.89 -0.54
N HIS A 96 15.31 -11.73 -0.25
CA HIS A 96 16.24 -11.04 -1.13
C HIS A 96 17.72 -11.33 -0.81
N GLU A 97 18.02 -12.03 0.30
CA GLU A 97 19.38 -12.44 0.66
C GLU A 97 19.96 -13.43 -0.35
N TYR A 98 19.11 -14.20 -1.02
CA TYR A 98 19.52 -15.20 -2.01
C TYR A 98 19.20 -14.72 -3.42
N ASP A 99 20.17 -14.80 -4.32
CA ASP A 99 19.91 -14.72 -5.75
C ASP A 99 19.25 -16.02 -6.21
N MET A 100 17.93 -16.10 -6.08
CA MET A 100 17.14 -17.32 -6.35
C MET A 100 17.25 -17.80 -7.81
N ASP A 101 17.70 -16.95 -8.74
CA ASP A 101 17.98 -17.35 -10.12
C ASP A 101 19.28 -18.18 -10.22
N SER A 102 20.24 -17.96 -9.30
CA SER A 102 21.57 -18.59 -9.33
C SER A 102 21.79 -19.65 -8.24
N VAL A 103 21.09 -19.53 -7.10
CA VAL A 103 21.18 -20.48 -5.99
C VAL A 103 20.59 -21.83 -6.39
N ARG A 104 21.24 -22.91 -5.94
CA ARG A 104 20.71 -24.28 -6.01
C ARG A 104 20.81 -24.90 -4.63
N PHE A 105 19.66 -25.14 -4.01
CA PHE A 105 19.58 -25.83 -2.73
C PHE A 105 19.54 -27.35 -2.95
N SER A 106 20.21 -28.09 -2.07
CA SER A 106 20.06 -29.54 -1.95
C SER A 106 19.00 -29.86 -0.90
N SER A 107 18.25 -30.91 -1.13
CA SER A 107 17.24 -31.47 -0.23
C SER A 107 17.46 -32.97 -0.07
N ASN A 108 17.01 -33.51 1.06
CA ASN A 108 16.96 -34.96 1.28
C ASN A 108 15.68 -35.60 0.66
N VAL A 109 14.73 -34.78 0.22
CA VAL A 109 13.53 -35.22 -0.50
C VAL A 109 13.83 -35.23 -1.99
N SER A 110 13.54 -36.32 -2.69
CA SER A 110 13.81 -36.44 -4.12
C SER A 110 12.85 -35.57 -4.96
N ASP A 111 13.25 -35.28 -6.19
CA ASP A 111 12.45 -34.49 -7.12
C ASP A 111 11.14 -35.19 -7.46
N GLU A 112 11.18 -36.52 -7.61
CA GLU A 112 9.99 -37.34 -7.87
C GLU A 112 8.99 -37.26 -6.73
N GLU A 113 9.47 -37.28 -5.49
CA GLU A 113 8.59 -37.14 -4.31
C GLU A 113 8.01 -35.72 -4.22
N MET A 114 8.79 -34.67 -4.50
CA MET A 114 8.26 -33.31 -4.55
C MET A 114 7.20 -33.13 -5.64
N MET A 115 7.43 -33.67 -6.83
CA MET A 115 6.45 -33.67 -7.92
C MET A 115 5.17 -34.41 -7.52
N ARG A 116 5.31 -35.64 -6.99
CA ARG A 116 4.18 -36.44 -6.52
C ARG A 116 3.35 -35.68 -5.47
N ARG A 117 4.00 -34.98 -4.56
CA ARG A 117 3.33 -34.16 -3.53
C ARG A 117 2.60 -32.96 -4.14
N LEU A 118 3.21 -32.25 -5.10
CA LEU A 118 2.55 -31.16 -5.81
C LEU A 118 1.30 -31.63 -6.56
N GLU A 119 1.38 -32.76 -7.24
CA GLU A 119 0.23 -33.36 -7.93
C GLU A 119 -0.86 -33.78 -6.93
N ALA A 120 -0.48 -34.36 -5.78
CA ALA A 120 -1.40 -34.77 -4.74
C ALA A 120 -2.15 -33.59 -4.05
N MET A 121 -1.65 -32.37 -4.17
CA MET A 121 -2.35 -31.18 -3.65
C MET A 121 -3.65 -30.86 -4.40
N ASN A 122 -3.81 -31.40 -5.61
CA ASN A 122 -5.01 -31.24 -6.43
C ASN A 122 -5.51 -29.79 -6.50
N SER A 123 -4.57 -28.86 -6.72
CA SER A 123 -4.83 -27.41 -6.71
C SER A 123 -5.58 -26.97 -7.96
N PHE A 124 -6.48 -26.00 -7.79
CA PHE A 124 -7.12 -25.32 -8.91
C PHE A 124 -6.14 -24.47 -9.73
N ILE A 125 -5.10 -23.95 -9.07
CA ILE A 125 -4.02 -23.20 -9.72
C ILE A 125 -2.91 -24.18 -10.12
N SER A 126 -2.45 -24.12 -11.37
CA SER A 126 -1.36 -24.98 -11.86
C SER A 126 -0.09 -24.81 -11.00
N LEU A 127 0.44 -25.93 -10.51
CA LEU A 127 1.63 -26.01 -9.67
C LEU A 127 2.76 -26.72 -10.45
N PRO A 128 3.47 -26.02 -11.35
CA PRO A 128 4.56 -26.64 -12.11
C PRO A 128 5.74 -26.98 -11.21
N PHE A 129 6.47 -28.03 -11.54
CA PHE A 129 7.75 -28.36 -10.94
C PHE A 129 8.91 -28.05 -11.89
N ASN A 130 9.89 -27.31 -11.40
CA ASN A 130 11.16 -27.05 -12.04
C ASN A 130 12.17 -26.56 -11.01
N GLU A 131 13.44 -26.36 -11.41
CA GLU A 131 14.51 -25.93 -10.52
C GLU A 131 14.20 -24.64 -9.72
N ASN A 132 13.49 -23.69 -10.31
CA ASN A 132 13.12 -22.46 -9.61
C ASN A 132 12.09 -22.75 -8.52
N VAL A 133 11.05 -23.52 -8.82
CA VAL A 133 10.02 -23.91 -7.85
C VAL A 133 10.64 -24.78 -6.75
N LYS A 134 11.48 -25.74 -7.10
CA LYS A 134 12.22 -26.59 -6.16
C LYS A 134 13.02 -25.77 -5.14
N ASN A 135 13.74 -24.77 -5.60
CA ASN A 135 14.49 -23.88 -4.71
C ASN A 135 13.60 -23.16 -3.68
N TYR A 136 12.43 -22.70 -4.07
CA TYR A 136 11.50 -22.06 -3.14
C TYR A 136 10.82 -23.08 -2.21
N ILE A 137 10.53 -24.29 -2.67
CA ILE A 137 10.07 -25.38 -1.80
C ILE A 137 11.10 -25.61 -0.70
N ILE A 138 12.37 -25.83 -1.05
CA ILE A 138 13.46 -26.07 -0.09
C ILE A 138 13.66 -24.86 0.83
N LEU A 139 13.60 -23.64 0.29
CA LEU A 139 13.73 -22.41 1.07
C LEU A 139 12.70 -22.35 2.20
N TYR A 140 11.42 -22.53 1.89
CA TYR A 140 10.36 -22.43 2.89
C TYR A 140 10.31 -23.64 3.81
N SER A 141 10.46 -24.87 3.28
CA SER A 141 10.30 -26.09 4.08
C SER A 141 11.53 -26.44 4.92
N GLU A 142 12.73 -26.17 4.43
CA GLU A 142 13.97 -26.63 5.08
C GLU A 142 14.86 -25.51 5.61
N LYS A 143 14.90 -24.34 4.95
CA LYS A 143 15.79 -23.24 5.35
C LYS A 143 15.13 -22.23 6.29
N MET A 144 13.79 -22.20 6.33
CA MET A 144 13.03 -21.24 7.14
C MET A 144 12.00 -21.89 8.08
N PRO A 145 12.29 -23.03 8.74
CA PRO A 145 11.27 -23.78 9.50
C PRO A 145 10.67 -22.97 10.65
N SER A 146 11.47 -22.20 11.37
CA SER A 146 10.99 -21.35 12.47
C SER A 146 10.02 -20.24 11.98
N ARG A 147 10.34 -19.60 10.85
CA ARG A 147 9.47 -18.58 10.26
C ARG A 147 8.16 -19.20 9.77
N MET A 148 8.25 -20.35 9.11
CA MET A 148 7.05 -21.07 8.65
C MET A 148 6.21 -21.61 9.81
N GLY A 149 6.82 -22.01 10.93
CA GLY A 149 6.10 -22.36 12.16
C GLY A 149 5.27 -21.19 12.70
N ARG A 150 5.81 -19.95 12.65
CA ARG A 150 5.05 -18.75 12.97
C ARG A 150 3.93 -18.48 11.97
N VAL A 151 4.21 -18.61 10.67
CA VAL A 151 3.18 -18.46 9.61
C VAL A 151 2.04 -19.45 9.82
N LEU A 152 2.33 -20.72 10.15
CA LEU A 152 1.33 -21.73 10.48
C LEU A 152 0.49 -21.35 11.71
N GLY A 153 1.11 -20.75 12.73
CA GLY A 153 0.36 -20.23 13.88
C GLY A 153 -0.60 -19.11 13.50
N LEU A 154 -0.14 -18.14 12.69
CA LEU A 154 -0.94 -17.01 12.21
C LEU A 154 -2.01 -17.43 11.22
N SER A 155 -1.76 -18.44 10.38
CA SER A 155 -2.69 -18.90 9.37
C SER A 155 -3.99 -19.46 9.99
N ASN A 156 -3.92 -20.04 11.18
CA ASN A 156 -5.10 -20.53 11.90
C ASN A 156 -6.14 -19.40 12.17
N TYR A 157 -5.66 -18.15 12.25
CA TYR A 157 -6.52 -16.99 12.44
C TYR A 157 -6.91 -16.33 11.11
N TYR A 158 -5.92 -16.09 10.22
CA TYR A 158 -6.16 -15.30 9.02
C TYR A 158 -6.76 -16.08 7.86
N PHE A 159 -6.41 -17.34 7.67
CA PHE A 159 -6.88 -18.12 6.51
C PHE A 159 -8.38 -18.31 6.46
N PRO A 160 -9.10 -18.59 7.56
CA PRO A 160 -10.56 -18.66 7.51
C PRO A 160 -11.22 -17.37 7.02
N ILE A 161 -10.64 -16.19 7.39
CA ILE A 161 -11.12 -14.89 6.92
C ILE A 161 -10.86 -14.71 5.42
N PHE A 162 -9.67 -15.15 4.95
CA PHE A 162 -9.31 -15.04 3.54
C PHE A 162 -10.14 -15.95 2.67
N GLU A 163 -10.36 -17.18 3.09
CA GLU A 163 -11.19 -18.17 2.42
C GLU A 163 -12.62 -17.67 2.24
N ASP A 164 -13.24 -17.14 3.31
CA ASP A 164 -14.58 -16.54 3.23
C ASP A 164 -14.64 -15.40 2.21
N ILE A 165 -13.63 -14.53 2.18
CA ILE A 165 -13.60 -13.41 1.23
C ILE A 165 -13.33 -13.89 -0.19
N LEU A 166 -12.41 -14.85 -0.42
CA LEU A 166 -12.16 -15.43 -1.73
C LEU A 166 -13.40 -16.10 -2.29
N ASN A 167 -14.09 -16.89 -1.46
CA ASN A 167 -15.34 -17.57 -1.83
C ASN A 167 -16.45 -16.58 -2.22
N ARG A 168 -16.56 -15.43 -1.58
CA ARG A 168 -17.51 -14.38 -1.98
C ARG A 168 -17.29 -13.83 -3.40
N TYR A 169 -16.08 -13.97 -3.93
CA TYR A 169 -15.70 -13.52 -5.28
C TYR A 169 -15.53 -14.67 -6.27
N ASP A 170 -15.86 -15.90 -5.92
CA ASP A 170 -15.64 -17.12 -6.71
C ASP A 170 -14.17 -17.27 -7.14
N LEU A 171 -13.24 -17.05 -6.21
CA LEU A 171 -11.80 -17.12 -6.44
C LEU A 171 -11.20 -18.37 -5.78
N PRO A 172 -10.11 -18.93 -6.36
CA PRO A 172 -9.39 -20.05 -5.77
C PRO A 172 -8.88 -19.74 -4.37
N GLU A 173 -9.14 -20.64 -3.43
CA GLU A 173 -8.70 -20.47 -2.04
C GLU A 173 -7.17 -20.44 -1.90
N GLU A 174 -6.45 -21.05 -2.83
CA GLU A 174 -5.00 -21.07 -2.87
C GLU A 174 -4.40 -19.66 -2.90
N LEU A 175 -5.13 -18.67 -3.39
CA LEU A 175 -4.66 -17.28 -3.42
C LEU A 175 -4.36 -16.71 -2.04
N LYS A 176 -4.86 -17.32 -0.96
CA LYS A 176 -4.49 -16.96 0.43
C LYS A 176 -2.99 -17.05 0.72
N TYR A 177 -2.29 -17.98 0.06
CA TYR A 177 -0.84 -18.15 0.22
C TYR A 177 -0.02 -16.97 -0.33
N MET A 178 -0.61 -16.09 -1.14
CA MET A 178 0.07 -14.87 -1.56
C MET A 178 0.39 -13.95 -0.38
N ALA A 179 -0.45 -13.90 0.65
CA ALA A 179 -0.18 -13.12 1.85
C ALA A 179 1.05 -13.65 2.63
N VAL A 180 1.38 -14.94 2.49
CA VAL A 180 2.62 -15.50 3.02
C VAL A 180 3.82 -14.95 2.24
N VAL A 181 3.74 -14.92 0.90
CA VAL A 181 4.81 -14.37 0.04
C VAL A 181 4.99 -12.87 0.27
N GLU A 182 3.91 -12.12 0.41
CA GLU A 182 3.94 -10.67 0.60
C GLU A 182 4.46 -10.25 1.97
N SER A 183 4.06 -10.94 3.04
CA SER A 183 4.30 -10.44 4.40
C SER A 183 4.59 -11.49 5.46
N MET A 184 4.70 -12.76 5.13
CA MET A 184 4.69 -13.83 6.14
C MET A 184 3.52 -13.66 7.13
N LEU A 185 2.37 -13.20 6.64
CA LEU A 185 1.17 -12.85 7.39
C LEU A 185 1.35 -11.74 8.43
N ASN A 186 2.29 -10.81 8.22
CA ASN A 186 2.50 -9.66 9.10
C ASN A 186 1.58 -8.49 8.69
N THR A 187 0.62 -8.15 9.55
CA THR A 187 -0.37 -7.09 9.31
C THR A 187 0.22 -5.68 9.29
N THR A 188 1.38 -5.47 9.92
CA THR A 188 2.04 -4.15 10.03
C THR A 188 3.28 -4.04 9.15
N ALA A 189 3.53 -5.04 8.29
CA ALA A 189 4.69 -5.04 7.40
C ALA A 189 4.74 -3.77 6.53
N THR A 190 5.93 -3.20 6.41
CA THR A 190 6.19 -2.03 5.55
C THR A 190 7.44 -2.28 4.72
N SER A 191 7.33 -2.17 3.39
CA SER A 191 8.46 -2.33 2.48
C SER A 191 9.18 -0.99 2.24
N HIS A 192 10.42 -1.05 1.73
CA HIS A 192 11.17 0.15 1.29
C HIS A 192 10.43 1.00 0.23
N ALA A 193 9.52 0.39 -0.53
CA ALA A 193 8.69 1.09 -1.52
C ALA A 193 7.41 1.69 -0.91
N GLY A 194 7.23 1.61 0.41
CA GLY A 194 6.05 2.11 1.12
C GLY A 194 4.80 1.25 0.94
N ALA A 195 4.95 -0.01 0.51
CA ALA A 195 3.86 -0.98 0.58
C ALA A 195 3.60 -1.36 2.03
N LYS A 196 2.34 -1.53 2.42
CA LYS A 196 1.94 -1.82 3.81
C LYS A 196 0.93 -2.94 3.93
N GLY A 197 0.94 -3.56 5.12
CA GLY A 197 -0.03 -4.54 5.56
C GLY A 197 0.24 -5.94 5.07
N ILE A 198 -0.66 -6.84 5.44
CA ILE A 198 -0.54 -8.29 5.16
C ILE A 198 -0.48 -8.58 3.64
N TRP A 199 -1.10 -7.72 2.82
CA TRP A 199 -1.19 -7.80 1.36
C TRP A 199 -0.25 -6.84 0.64
N GLN A 200 0.64 -6.13 1.34
CA GLN A 200 1.65 -5.22 0.79
C GLN A 200 1.13 -4.27 -0.29
N PHE A 201 -0.02 -3.65 -0.05
CA PHE A 201 -0.52 -2.65 -0.98
C PHE A 201 0.35 -1.39 -1.01
N ILE A 202 0.76 -0.97 -2.20
CA ILE A 202 1.29 0.39 -2.39
C ILE A 202 0.14 1.40 -2.33
N TYR A 203 0.43 2.62 -1.91
CA TYR A 203 -0.56 3.67 -1.68
C TYR A 203 -1.54 3.87 -2.86
N SER A 204 -1.02 4.01 -4.08
CA SER A 204 -1.84 4.27 -5.27
C SER A 204 -2.81 3.13 -5.60
N THR A 205 -2.37 1.88 -5.44
CA THR A 205 -3.21 0.70 -5.67
C THR A 205 -4.27 0.57 -4.58
N ALA A 206 -3.89 0.72 -3.32
CA ALA A 206 -4.81 0.72 -2.18
C ALA A 206 -5.97 1.71 -2.40
N LYS A 207 -5.63 2.95 -2.77
CA LYS A 207 -6.63 3.99 -3.04
C LYS A 207 -7.52 3.66 -4.24
N SER A 208 -6.99 3.02 -5.29
CA SER A 208 -7.80 2.64 -6.46
C SER A 208 -8.81 1.54 -6.15
N TYR A 209 -8.54 0.73 -5.12
CA TYR A 209 -9.44 -0.29 -4.60
C TYR A 209 -10.27 0.17 -3.39
N GLY A 210 -10.22 1.48 -3.06
CA GLY A 210 -11.11 2.12 -2.10
C GLY A 210 -10.67 2.07 -0.66
N LEU A 211 -9.43 1.63 -0.37
CA LEU A 211 -8.90 1.63 0.99
C LEU A 211 -8.67 3.05 1.50
N GLU A 212 -9.13 3.31 2.71
CA GLU A 212 -8.90 4.58 3.40
C GLU A 212 -7.46 4.63 3.95
N ILE A 213 -6.79 5.75 3.71
CA ILE A 213 -5.45 6.02 4.26
C ILE A 213 -5.42 7.50 4.64
N ASN A 214 -5.21 7.77 5.91
CA ASN A 214 -5.04 9.09 6.49
C ASN A 214 -4.16 9.01 7.76
N SER A 215 -4.00 10.11 8.51
CA SER A 215 -3.14 10.17 9.70
C SER A 215 -3.62 9.32 10.89
N TYR A 216 -4.84 8.80 10.86
CA TYR A 216 -5.43 7.99 11.94
C TYR A 216 -5.84 6.59 11.51
N VAL A 217 -5.98 6.36 10.21
CA VAL A 217 -6.42 5.07 9.64
C VAL A 217 -5.59 4.72 8.43
N ASP A 218 -5.09 3.49 8.38
CA ASP A 218 -4.51 2.90 7.18
C ASP A 218 -5.12 1.51 6.96
N GLU A 219 -6.14 1.44 6.11
CA GLU A 219 -6.88 0.19 5.85
C GLU A 219 -6.09 -0.85 5.04
N ARG A 220 -4.85 -0.54 4.65
CA ARG A 220 -3.92 -1.56 4.14
C ARG A 220 -3.53 -2.55 5.22
N MET A 221 -3.62 -2.15 6.50
CA MET A 221 -3.38 -2.99 7.67
C MET A 221 -4.67 -3.64 8.22
N ASP A 222 -5.85 -3.20 7.78
CA ASP A 222 -7.11 -3.85 8.08
C ASP A 222 -7.20 -5.19 7.32
N ILE A 223 -7.36 -6.28 8.06
CA ILE A 223 -7.26 -7.65 7.52
C ILE A 223 -8.35 -7.91 6.49
N GLU A 224 -9.59 -7.57 6.81
CA GLU A 224 -10.75 -7.85 5.95
C GLU A 224 -10.80 -6.91 4.75
N LYS A 225 -10.61 -5.61 4.98
CA LYS A 225 -10.65 -4.60 3.91
C LYS A 225 -9.51 -4.77 2.92
N SER A 226 -8.29 -5.05 3.42
CA SER A 226 -7.15 -5.28 2.54
C SER A 226 -7.29 -6.60 1.77
N MET A 227 -7.84 -7.65 2.39
CA MET A 227 -8.16 -8.90 1.70
C MET A 227 -9.23 -8.72 0.63
N ASP A 228 -10.32 -7.99 0.92
CA ASP A 228 -11.35 -7.65 -0.08
C ASP A 228 -10.75 -6.90 -1.28
N ALA A 229 -9.88 -5.94 -1.01
CA ALA A 229 -9.17 -5.21 -2.07
C ALA A 229 -8.26 -6.12 -2.89
N ALA A 230 -7.55 -7.07 -2.24
CA ALA A 230 -6.67 -8.05 -2.91
C ALA A 230 -7.49 -9.02 -3.79
N ALA A 231 -8.60 -9.53 -3.27
CA ALA A 231 -9.50 -10.40 -4.03
C ALA A 231 -10.04 -9.68 -5.30
N ARG A 232 -10.48 -8.43 -5.16
CA ARG A 232 -10.92 -7.64 -6.32
C ARG A 232 -9.81 -7.37 -7.32
N TYR A 233 -8.59 -7.10 -6.85
CA TYR A 233 -7.42 -6.93 -7.73
C TYR A 233 -7.15 -8.21 -8.51
N LEU A 234 -7.08 -9.36 -7.84
CA LEU A 234 -6.78 -10.66 -8.45
C LEU A 234 -7.86 -11.10 -9.44
N ARG A 235 -9.13 -10.88 -9.10
CA ARG A 235 -10.25 -11.07 -10.02
C ARG A 235 -10.10 -10.23 -11.30
N ASP A 236 -9.78 -8.94 -11.14
CA ASP A 236 -9.65 -8.02 -12.27
C ASP A 236 -8.41 -8.38 -13.12
N ALA A 237 -7.32 -8.83 -12.49
CA ALA A 237 -6.13 -9.32 -13.18
C ALA A 237 -6.41 -10.61 -13.96
N TYR A 238 -7.12 -11.57 -13.35
CA TYR A 238 -7.51 -12.81 -14.04
C TYR A 238 -8.41 -12.52 -15.25
N ARG A 239 -9.33 -11.57 -15.14
CA ARG A 239 -10.16 -11.14 -16.28
C ARG A 239 -9.33 -10.60 -17.46
N ILE A 240 -8.18 -9.97 -17.17
CA ILE A 240 -7.26 -9.43 -18.19
C ILE A 240 -6.46 -10.55 -18.85
N PHE A 241 -5.91 -11.46 -18.06
CA PHE A 241 -4.92 -12.43 -18.54
C PHE A 241 -5.52 -13.80 -18.86
N GLY A 242 -6.56 -14.23 -18.15
CA GLY A 242 -7.16 -15.56 -18.26
C GLY A 242 -6.28 -16.68 -17.71
N ASP A 243 -5.26 -16.34 -16.93
CA ASP A 243 -4.29 -17.25 -16.34
C ASP A 243 -3.88 -16.78 -14.94
N TRP A 244 -3.84 -17.71 -13.98
CA TRP A 244 -3.55 -17.37 -12.59
C TRP A 244 -2.09 -17.01 -12.34
N ALA A 245 -1.13 -17.68 -12.98
CA ALA A 245 0.28 -17.36 -12.83
C ALA A 245 0.58 -15.93 -13.33
N LEU A 246 -0.09 -15.52 -14.42
CA LEU A 246 0.00 -14.14 -14.93
C LEU A 246 -0.70 -13.13 -14.00
N ALA A 247 -1.87 -13.49 -13.46
CA ALA A 247 -2.58 -12.65 -12.50
C ALA A 247 -1.76 -12.44 -11.22
N ILE A 248 -1.21 -13.51 -10.65
CA ILE A 248 -0.30 -13.51 -9.50
C ILE A 248 0.94 -12.67 -9.79
N SER A 249 1.59 -12.84 -10.95
CA SER A 249 2.73 -12.02 -11.37
C SER A 249 2.38 -10.54 -11.46
N SER A 250 1.16 -10.22 -11.93
CA SER A 250 0.71 -8.84 -12.06
C SER A 250 0.48 -8.15 -10.72
N TYR A 251 0.22 -8.91 -9.66
CA TYR A 251 0.11 -8.37 -8.31
C TYR A 251 1.42 -7.71 -7.87
N ASN A 252 2.53 -8.38 -8.12
CA ASN A 252 3.87 -7.90 -7.80
C ASN A 252 4.32 -6.73 -8.70
N CYS A 253 4.29 -6.88 -10.02
CA CYS A 253 4.87 -5.88 -10.93
C CYS A 253 3.85 -4.99 -11.65
N GLY A 254 2.56 -5.23 -11.46
CA GLY A 254 1.48 -4.54 -12.17
C GLY A 254 1.19 -5.12 -13.56
N ALA A 255 -0.09 -5.10 -13.95
CA ALA A 255 -0.59 -5.65 -15.21
C ALA A 255 0.13 -5.09 -16.46
N GLY A 256 0.62 -3.84 -16.40
CA GLY A 256 1.36 -3.22 -17.50
C GLY A 256 2.70 -3.89 -17.80
N ASN A 257 3.42 -4.38 -16.78
CA ASN A 257 4.69 -5.07 -16.98
C ASN A 257 4.49 -6.50 -17.48
N VAL A 258 3.49 -7.22 -16.96
CA VAL A 258 3.10 -8.54 -17.52
C VAL A 258 2.69 -8.42 -18.98
N SER A 259 1.85 -7.43 -19.33
CA SER A 259 1.46 -7.18 -20.73
C SER A 259 2.66 -6.84 -21.63
N LYS A 260 3.69 -6.16 -21.13
CA LYS A 260 4.93 -5.92 -21.88
C LYS A 260 5.72 -7.22 -22.09
N ALA A 261 5.82 -8.07 -21.05
CA ALA A 261 6.50 -9.37 -21.13
C ALA A 261 5.81 -10.28 -22.15
N ILE A 262 4.49 -10.38 -22.14
CA ILE A 262 3.69 -11.11 -23.14
C ILE A 262 4.04 -10.63 -24.56
N ARG A 263 4.03 -9.32 -24.83
CA ARG A 263 4.39 -8.80 -26.15
C ARG A 263 5.81 -9.14 -26.58
N ARG A 264 6.78 -9.09 -25.63
CA ARG A 264 8.18 -9.45 -25.91
C ARG A 264 8.38 -10.94 -26.18
N ALA A 265 7.50 -11.77 -25.64
CA ALA A 265 7.47 -13.22 -25.86
C ALA A 265 6.62 -13.63 -27.08
N GLY A 266 6.36 -12.70 -28.00
CA GLY A 266 5.57 -13.01 -29.21
C GLY A 266 4.09 -13.21 -28.98
N GLY A 267 3.54 -12.72 -27.86
CA GLY A 267 2.12 -12.84 -27.50
C GLY A 267 1.79 -14.05 -26.62
N SER A 268 2.77 -14.86 -26.23
CA SER A 268 2.56 -16.01 -25.34
C SER A 268 1.97 -15.57 -24.01
N LYS A 269 0.94 -16.29 -23.56
CA LYS A 269 0.34 -16.16 -22.21
C LYS A 269 0.83 -17.23 -21.23
N ASP A 270 1.80 -18.02 -21.62
CA ASP A 270 2.47 -18.96 -20.72
C ASP A 270 3.48 -18.22 -19.82
N TYR A 271 3.37 -18.44 -18.50
CA TYR A 271 4.24 -17.77 -17.51
C TYR A 271 5.73 -18.07 -17.77
N TRP A 272 6.08 -19.31 -18.08
CA TRP A 272 7.49 -19.71 -18.29
C TRP A 272 8.05 -19.17 -19.60
N ALA A 273 7.22 -19.02 -20.63
CA ALA A 273 7.62 -18.38 -21.87
C ALA A 273 7.93 -16.88 -21.68
N ILE A 274 7.18 -16.19 -20.79
CA ILE A 274 7.42 -14.77 -20.50
C ILE A 274 8.40 -14.53 -19.36
N TYR A 275 8.79 -15.54 -18.60
CA TYR A 275 9.61 -15.48 -17.40
C TYR A 275 10.83 -14.56 -17.53
N ARG A 276 11.66 -14.76 -18.56
CA ARG A 276 12.87 -13.95 -18.82
C ARG A 276 12.59 -12.48 -19.11
N TYR A 277 11.37 -12.14 -19.53
CA TYR A 277 10.96 -10.75 -19.85
C TYR A 277 10.28 -10.04 -18.68
N LEU A 278 9.96 -10.75 -17.61
CA LEU A 278 9.45 -10.17 -16.37
C LEU A 278 10.58 -9.43 -15.63
N PRO A 279 10.25 -8.43 -14.80
CA PRO A 279 11.20 -7.86 -13.83
C PRO A 279 11.82 -8.99 -12.98
N ARG A 280 13.11 -8.83 -12.62
CA ARG A 280 13.83 -9.88 -11.90
C ARG A 280 13.13 -10.32 -10.61
N GLU A 281 12.66 -9.36 -9.81
CA GLU A 281 11.92 -9.61 -8.57
C GLU A 281 10.63 -10.42 -8.81
N THR A 282 9.94 -10.18 -9.93
CA THR A 282 8.67 -10.84 -10.29
C THR A 282 8.87 -12.29 -10.74
N ARG A 283 10.06 -12.64 -11.27
CA ARG A 283 10.34 -14.01 -11.75
C ARG A 283 10.22 -15.05 -10.63
N GLY A 284 10.63 -14.70 -9.41
CA GLY A 284 10.51 -15.57 -8.26
C GLY A 284 9.12 -15.63 -7.62
N TYR A 285 8.19 -14.77 -8.05
CA TYR A 285 6.94 -14.59 -7.30
C TYR A 285 5.99 -15.80 -7.38
N VAL A 286 5.78 -16.36 -8.58
CA VAL A 286 4.99 -17.60 -8.74
C VAL A 286 5.71 -18.82 -8.12
N PRO A 287 7.02 -19.04 -8.35
CA PRO A 287 7.77 -20.05 -7.61
C PRO A 287 7.66 -19.93 -6.10
N ALA A 288 7.73 -18.72 -5.54
CA ALA A 288 7.54 -18.46 -4.11
C ALA A 288 6.15 -18.83 -3.62
N PHE A 289 5.12 -18.49 -4.40
CA PHE A 289 3.74 -18.87 -4.12
C PHE A 289 3.58 -20.40 -4.03
N VAL A 290 4.11 -21.14 -5.01
CA VAL A 290 4.07 -22.61 -5.01
C VAL A 290 4.85 -23.18 -3.83
N GLY A 291 6.05 -22.63 -3.55
CA GLY A 291 6.89 -23.07 -2.43
C GLY A 291 6.24 -22.84 -1.07
N ALA A 292 5.60 -21.69 -0.85
CA ALA A 292 4.90 -21.39 0.39
C ALA A 292 3.69 -22.32 0.60
N MET A 293 2.91 -22.54 -0.44
CA MET A 293 1.76 -23.46 -0.42
C MET A 293 2.21 -24.89 -0.11
N TYR A 294 3.27 -25.37 -0.77
CA TYR A 294 3.85 -26.71 -0.53
C TYR A 294 4.34 -26.85 0.92
N ALA A 295 5.15 -25.91 1.41
CA ALA A 295 5.73 -25.98 2.75
C ALA A 295 4.66 -25.96 3.86
N MET A 296 3.58 -25.23 3.66
CA MET A 296 2.46 -25.19 4.62
C MET A 296 1.65 -26.47 4.58
N THR A 297 1.39 -27.02 3.39
CA THR A 297 0.64 -28.27 3.21
C THR A 297 1.39 -29.45 3.80
N TYR A 298 2.69 -29.55 3.56
CA TYR A 298 3.54 -30.66 4.02
C TYR A 298 4.40 -30.29 5.23
N SER A 299 3.92 -29.33 6.04
CA SER A 299 4.64 -28.85 7.23
C SER A 299 5.00 -29.96 8.21
N LYS A 300 4.14 -30.96 8.38
CA LYS A 300 4.38 -32.11 9.29
C LYS A 300 5.53 -32.98 8.82
N GLU A 301 5.64 -33.24 7.52
CA GLU A 301 6.68 -34.04 6.88
C GLU A 301 8.07 -33.39 7.00
N TYR A 302 8.10 -32.07 7.12
CA TYR A 302 9.32 -31.28 7.36
C TYR A 302 9.54 -30.92 8.84
N GLY A 303 8.70 -31.42 9.75
CA GLY A 303 8.81 -31.15 11.18
C GLY A 303 8.54 -29.69 11.56
N ILE A 304 7.83 -28.94 10.72
CA ILE A 304 7.47 -27.56 10.99
C ILE A 304 6.25 -27.52 11.91
N VAL A 305 6.44 -27.06 13.15
CA VAL A 305 5.41 -27.02 14.16
C VAL A 305 4.79 -25.61 14.24
N PRO A 306 3.45 -25.47 14.21
CA PRO A 306 2.80 -24.18 14.43
C PRO A 306 3.20 -23.57 15.77
N GLN A 307 3.64 -22.31 15.75
CA GLN A 307 3.97 -21.56 16.96
C GLN A 307 2.71 -20.91 17.55
N ASN A 308 2.64 -20.83 18.88
CA ASN A 308 1.65 -20.00 19.53
C ASN A 308 1.99 -18.52 19.31
N VAL A 309 1.11 -17.81 18.65
CA VAL A 309 1.28 -16.39 18.28
C VAL A 309 0.47 -15.43 19.13
N GLY A 310 -0.19 -15.93 20.18
CA GLY A 310 -0.97 -15.12 21.11
C GLY A 310 -2.23 -14.49 20.51
N MET A 311 -2.63 -14.89 19.29
CA MET A 311 -3.88 -14.39 18.69
C MET A 311 -5.10 -15.00 19.39
N PRO A 312 -6.13 -14.20 19.72
CA PRO A 312 -7.38 -14.74 20.25
C PRO A 312 -8.08 -15.60 19.19
N VAL A 313 -8.58 -16.75 19.61
CA VAL A 313 -9.22 -17.74 18.71
C VAL A 313 -10.48 -17.19 18.04
N GLN A 314 -11.22 -16.34 18.76
CA GLN A 314 -12.46 -15.73 18.26
C GLN A 314 -12.54 -14.26 18.65
N THR A 315 -13.10 -13.46 17.78
CA THR A 315 -13.27 -12.02 17.96
C THR A 315 -14.67 -11.59 17.61
N ASP A 316 -15.16 -10.60 18.35
CA ASP A 316 -16.39 -9.88 18.02
C ASP A 316 -16.10 -8.48 17.52
N THR A 317 -17.06 -7.95 16.76
CA THR A 317 -16.93 -6.70 16.04
C THR A 317 -17.99 -5.70 16.50
N PHE A 318 -17.56 -4.46 16.82
CA PHE A 318 -18.43 -3.38 17.26
C PHE A 318 -18.29 -2.14 16.38
N GLU A 319 -19.41 -1.49 16.13
CA GLU A 319 -19.44 -0.24 15.37
C GLU A 319 -19.19 0.97 16.28
N ILE A 320 -18.16 1.75 16.03
CA ILE A 320 -17.74 2.93 16.81
C ILE A 320 -18.11 4.20 16.05
N LYS A 321 -18.97 5.04 16.64
CA LYS A 321 -19.56 6.26 16.04
C LYS A 321 -19.04 7.58 16.62
N LYS A 322 -18.22 7.52 17.65
CA LYS A 322 -17.54 8.68 18.25
C LYS A 322 -16.04 8.37 18.31
N ASN A 323 -15.19 9.40 18.42
CA ASN A 323 -13.77 9.16 18.64
C ASN A 323 -13.56 8.36 19.93
N LEU A 324 -12.73 7.32 19.84
CA LEU A 324 -12.47 6.40 20.95
C LEU A 324 -10.98 6.05 20.99
N HIS A 325 -10.38 6.19 22.13
CA HIS A 325 -8.99 5.76 22.35
C HIS A 325 -8.98 4.36 22.99
N PHE A 326 -8.09 3.47 22.57
CA PHE A 326 -8.00 2.11 23.11
C PHE A 326 -7.84 2.07 24.63
N ALA A 327 -7.11 3.05 25.22
CA ALA A 327 -7.00 3.17 26.66
C ALA A 327 -8.33 3.45 27.40
N GLN A 328 -9.37 3.92 26.70
CA GLN A 328 -10.71 4.04 27.28
C GLN A 328 -11.37 2.66 27.41
N ILE A 329 -11.17 1.80 26.44
CA ILE A 329 -11.64 0.41 26.46
C ILE A 329 -10.88 -0.38 27.52
N ASN A 330 -9.55 -0.31 27.50
CA ASN A 330 -8.70 -0.96 28.51
C ASN A 330 -9.06 -0.51 29.94
N GLY A 331 -9.18 0.78 30.17
CA GLY A 331 -9.43 1.32 31.51
C GLY A 331 -10.84 1.07 32.07
N LYS A 332 -11.85 0.85 31.20
CA LYS A 332 -13.23 0.61 31.60
C LYS A 332 -13.62 -0.86 31.60
N ILE A 333 -13.10 -1.61 30.64
CA ILE A 333 -13.51 -3.00 30.40
C ILE A 333 -12.40 -3.96 30.78
N GLY A 334 -11.12 -3.54 30.67
CA GLY A 334 -9.96 -4.35 30.99
C GLY A 334 -9.33 -5.07 29.79
N VAL A 335 -9.85 -4.89 28.56
CA VAL A 335 -9.26 -5.51 27.36
C VAL A 335 -7.80 -5.11 27.26
N PRO A 336 -6.84 -6.05 27.15
CA PRO A 336 -5.42 -5.73 27.03
C PRO A 336 -5.14 -4.81 25.84
N MET A 337 -4.25 -3.82 26.03
CA MET A 337 -3.85 -2.89 24.95
C MET A 337 -3.20 -3.62 23.78
N GLU A 338 -2.49 -4.71 24.05
CA GLU A 338 -1.85 -5.54 23.04
C GLU A 338 -2.89 -6.20 22.13
N ASP A 339 -3.94 -6.79 22.71
CA ASP A 339 -5.04 -7.41 21.95
C ASP A 339 -5.75 -6.35 21.07
N LEU A 340 -6.02 -5.17 21.64
CA LEU A 340 -6.65 -4.07 20.89
C LEU A 340 -5.82 -3.65 19.69
N ARG A 341 -4.50 -3.51 19.84
CA ARG A 341 -3.59 -3.13 18.76
C ARG A 341 -3.41 -4.24 17.73
N GLN A 342 -3.31 -5.48 18.20
CA GLN A 342 -3.11 -6.65 17.33
C GLN A 342 -4.34 -6.94 16.46
N LEU A 343 -5.54 -6.76 17.02
CA LEU A 343 -6.80 -6.97 16.30
C LEU A 343 -7.22 -5.78 15.43
N ASN A 344 -6.68 -4.59 15.70
CA ASN A 344 -7.05 -3.35 15.04
C ASN A 344 -5.81 -2.55 14.56
N PRO A 345 -4.92 -3.18 13.78
CA PRO A 345 -3.64 -2.57 13.41
C PRO A 345 -3.77 -1.36 12.47
N GLN A 346 -4.95 -1.15 11.89
CA GLN A 346 -5.26 -0.03 11.00
C GLN A 346 -5.38 1.33 11.72
N TYR A 347 -5.53 1.36 13.05
CA TYR A 347 -5.72 2.60 13.80
C TYR A 347 -4.42 3.12 14.40
N PHE A 348 -4.02 4.31 13.97
CA PHE A 348 -2.84 4.97 14.50
C PHE A 348 -3.13 5.71 15.80
N ASN A 349 -2.12 5.82 16.64
CA ASN A 349 -2.19 6.49 17.95
C ASN A 349 -3.24 5.87 18.88
N ASP A 350 -3.63 4.60 18.68
CA ASP A 350 -4.67 3.94 19.45
C ASP A 350 -6.05 4.64 19.36
N ILE A 351 -6.31 5.41 18.31
CA ILE A 351 -7.53 6.21 18.15
C ILE A 351 -8.38 5.71 17.00
N ILE A 352 -9.63 5.35 17.30
CA ILE A 352 -10.68 5.11 16.31
C ILE A 352 -11.37 6.45 16.03
N PRO A 353 -11.28 7.03 14.82
CA PRO A 353 -11.79 8.37 14.52
C PRO A 353 -13.29 8.38 14.17
N GLY A 354 -14.12 7.76 15.00
CA GLY A 354 -15.54 7.48 14.76
C GLY A 354 -16.43 8.71 14.56
N SER A 355 -15.92 9.93 14.83
CA SER A 355 -16.67 11.16 14.54
C SER A 355 -16.72 11.52 13.04
N ASN A 356 -15.86 10.94 12.21
CA ASN A 356 -15.85 11.19 10.76
C ASN A 356 -16.91 10.35 10.03
N HIS A 357 -16.92 9.06 10.33
CA HIS A 357 -17.93 8.06 10.00
C HIS A 357 -17.76 6.89 10.99
N SER A 358 -18.63 5.90 10.94
CA SER A 358 -18.47 4.73 11.81
C SER A 358 -17.31 3.85 11.38
N TYR A 359 -16.58 3.33 12.34
CA TYR A 359 -15.47 2.41 12.17
C TYR A 359 -15.67 1.14 13.00
N THR A 360 -14.99 0.08 12.62
CA THR A 360 -15.08 -1.22 13.26
C THR A 360 -14.03 -1.37 14.34
N LEU A 361 -14.43 -1.78 15.54
CA LEU A 361 -13.55 -2.25 16.62
C LEU A 361 -13.67 -3.76 16.73
N LYS A 362 -12.55 -4.48 16.77
CA LYS A 362 -12.47 -5.90 17.09
C LYS A 362 -11.93 -6.10 18.50
N ILE A 363 -12.56 -6.97 19.26
CA ILE A 363 -12.09 -7.42 20.59
C ILE A 363 -12.18 -8.94 20.69
N PRO A 364 -11.39 -9.58 21.58
CA PRO A 364 -11.57 -11.01 21.85
C PRO A 364 -12.97 -11.30 22.39
N VAL A 365 -13.57 -12.42 21.96
CA VAL A 365 -14.93 -12.82 22.34
C VAL A 365 -15.11 -12.92 23.86
N SER A 366 -14.05 -13.23 24.61
CA SER A 366 -14.05 -13.27 26.07
C SER A 366 -14.45 -11.94 26.73
N TRP A 367 -14.31 -10.83 26.03
CA TRP A 367 -14.65 -9.48 26.51
C TRP A 367 -15.98 -8.96 25.98
N THR A 368 -16.63 -9.67 25.05
CA THR A 368 -17.88 -9.24 24.42
C THR A 368 -18.98 -8.94 25.43
N LYS A 369 -19.20 -9.84 26.37
CA LYS A 369 -20.22 -9.64 27.40
C LYS A 369 -19.94 -8.38 28.22
N THR A 370 -18.72 -8.21 28.71
CA THR A 370 -18.34 -7.04 29.50
C THR A 370 -18.47 -5.75 28.70
N PHE A 371 -18.12 -5.77 27.40
CA PHE A 371 -18.28 -4.62 26.51
C PHE A 371 -19.76 -4.25 26.33
N MET A 372 -20.64 -5.23 26.13
CA MET A 372 -22.09 -5.03 25.93
C MET A 372 -22.79 -4.57 27.22
N ASP A 373 -22.38 -5.10 28.36
CA ASP A 373 -22.97 -4.75 29.67
C ASP A 373 -22.49 -3.35 30.17
N THR A 374 -21.40 -2.83 29.59
CA THR A 374 -20.87 -1.51 29.96
C THR A 374 -21.53 -0.41 29.13
N PRO A 375 -22.19 0.60 29.74
CA PRO A 375 -22.77 1.71 28.99
C PRO A 375 -21.71 2.39 28.12
N ILE A 376 -21.90 2.42 26.81
CA ILE A 376 -20.92 2.93 25.83
C ILE A 376 -20.50 4.37 26.12
N ASP A 377 -21.43 5.22 26.62
CA ASP A 377 -21.11 6.60 26.98
C ASP A 377 -20.15 6.68 28.18
N SER A 378 -20.15 5.68 29.08
CA SER A 378 -19.18 5.60 30.18
C SER A 378 -17.77 5.27 29.68
N ILE A 379 -17.67 4.50 28.59
CA ILE A 379 -16.40 4.21 27.93
C ILE A 379 -15.87 5.49 27.26
N TYR A 380 -16.70 6.19 26.48
CA TYR A 380 -16.34 7.46 25.84
C TYR A 380 -15.94 8.56 26.83
N ALA A 381 -16.59 8.59 28.02
CA ALA A 381 -16.29 9.59 29.05
C ALA A 381 -14.98 9.33 29.80
N PHE A 382 -14.48 8.07 29.80
CA PHE A 382 -13.31 7.72 30.60
C PHE A 382 -12.07 8.48 30.11
N LYS A 383 -11.53 9.38 30.95
CA LYS A 383 -10.34 10.18 30.68
C LYS A 383 -10.36 10.89 29.30
N SER A 384 -11.55 11.24 28.80
CA SER A 384 -11.71 11.82 27.45
C SER A 384 -10.87 13.08 27.26
N ASP A 385 -10.81 13.97 28.25
CA ASP A 385 -10.11 15.27 28.15
C ASP A 385 -8.58 15.10 28.02
N SER A 386 -8.02 14.03 28.60
CA SER A 386 -6.59 13.73 28.53
C SER A 386 -6.23 12.88 27.31
N LEU A 387 -7.06 11.92 26.92
CA LEU A 387 -6.80 10.98 25.82
C LEU A 387 -7.22 11.54 24.46
N LEU A 388 -8.27 12.37 24.43
CA LEU A 388 -8.85 12.95 23.22
C LEU A 388 -8.93 14.49 23.38
N SER A 389 -7.78 15.14 23.57
CA SER A 389 -7.71 16.60 23.70
C SER A 389 -8.39 17.31 22.52
N GLN A 390 -8.80 18.57 22.71
CA GLN A 390 -9.43 19.36 21.63
C GLN A 390 -8.57 19.47 20.37
N LYS A 391 -7.24 19.46 20.52
CA LYS A 391 -6.29 19.42 19.40
C LYS A 391 -6.46 18.12 18.63
N ILE A 392 -6.40 16.97 19.31
CA ILE A 392 -6.59 15.64 18.69
C ILE A 392 -7.94 15.56 17.98
N VAL A 393 -9.03 16.02 18.61
CA VAL A 393 -10.38 15.99 17.99
C VAL A 393 -10.42 16.83 16.70
N LYS A 394 -9.76 18.00 16.69
CA LYS A 394 -9.65 18.84 15.49
C LYS A 394 -8.83 18.15 14.39
N ASP A 395 -7.71 17.52 14.77
CA ASP A 395 -6.83 16.82 13.83
C ASP A 395 -7.52 15.59 13.24
N VAL A 396 -8.24 14.80 14.04
CA VAL A 396 -9.09 13.69 13.57
C VAL A 396 -10.11 14.19 12.53
N LYS A 397 -10.82 15.27 12.83
CA LYS A 397 -11.80 15.85 11.90
C LYS A 397 -11.15 16.34 10.61
N ARG A 398 -9.97 16.97 10.70
CA ARG A 398 -9.18 17.42 9.55
C ARG A 398 -8.72 16.24 8.70
N ALA A 399 -8.21 15.17 9.32
CA ALA A 399 -7.78 13.96 8.61
C ALA A 399 -8.92 13.30 7.83
N GLY A 400 -10.12 13.19 8.40
CA GLY A 400 -11.30 12.68 7.70
C GLY A 400 -11.73 13.56 6.52
N THR A 401 -11.57 14.88 6.63
CA THR A 401 -11.86 15.80 5.52
C THR A 401 -10.82 15.71 4.40
N GLN A 402 -9.56 15.47 4.75
CA GLN A 402 -8.47 15.29 3.78
C GLN A 402 -8.55 13.94 3.06
N SER A 403 -9.03 12.89 3.71
CA SER A 403 -9.28 11.58 3.09
C SER A 403 -10.31 11.68 1.96
N SER A 404 -11.30 12.57 2.06
CA SER A 404 -12.26 12.86 0.99
C SER A 404 -11.67 13.73 -0.14
N GLN A 405 -10.54 14.41 0.09
CA GLN A 405 -9.86 15.31 -0.85
C GLN A 405 -8.50 14.74 -1.30
N GLN A 406 -8.52 13.57 -1.91
CA GLN A 406 -7.30 12.92 -2.36
C GLN A 406 -6.49 13.79 -3.31
N ARG A 407 -5.29 14.20 -2.87
CA ARG A 407 -4.27 14.80 -3.72
C ARG A 407 -3.19 13.77 -4.05
N ILE A 408 -3.03 13.44 -5.31
CA ILE A 408 -1.93 12.63 -5.82
C ILE A 408 -0.83 13.56 -6.30
N SER A 409 0.39 13.37 -5.83
CA SER A 409 1.58 14.07 -6.34
C SER A 409 2.20 13.24 -7.47
N TYR A 410 2.14 13.75 -8.71
CA TYR A 410 2.64 13.05 -9.88
C TYR A 410 3.85 13.76 -10.48
N LYS A 411 5.01 13.11 -10.49
CA LYS A 411 6.22 13.63 -11.17
C LYS A 411 6.17 13.29 -12.65
N VAL A 412 6.14 14.32 -13.49
CA VAL A 412 6.09 14.20 -14.95
C VAL A 412 7.32 13.47 -15.46
N LYS A 413 7.09 12.44 -16.27
CA LYS A 413 8.14 11.62 -16.90
C LYS A 413 8.33 12.01 -18.36
N SER A 414 9.45 11.59 -18.96
CA SER A 414 9.69 11.77 -20.40
C SER A 414 8.57 11.12 -21.22
N GLY A 415 8.02 11.83 -22.20
CA GLY A 415 6.89 11.39 -23.02
C GLY A 415 5.51 11.61 -22.40
N ASP A 416 5.41 12.21 -21.21
CA ASP A 416 4.11 12.59 -20.63
C ASP A 416 3.57 13.89 -21.25
N TYR A 417 2.24 13.95 -21.36
CA TYR A 417 1.48 15.17 -21.64
C TYR A 417 0.18 15.17 -20.81
N LEU A 418 -0.37 16.34 -20.54
CA LEU A 418 -1.52 16.48 -19.62
C LEU A 418 -2.69 15.57 -19.98
N GLY A 419 -2.96 15.34 -21.27
CA GLY A 419 -4.04 14.46 -21.71
C GLY A 419 -3.83 12.99 -21.30
N ARG A 420 -2.58 12.48 -21.38
CA ARG A 420 -2.25 11.13 -20.94
C ARG A 420 -2.38 10.99 -19.43
N ILE A 421 -1.90 11.99 -18.69
CA ILE A 421 -2.00 12.02 -17.22
C ILE A 421 -3.47 12.12 -16.80
N ALA A 422 -4.24 13.00 -17.43
CA ALA A 422 -5.68 13.16 -17.17
C ALA A 422 -6.45 11.84 -17.37
N SER A 423 -6.19 11.15 -18.49
CA SER A 423 -6.82 9.85 -18.80
C SER A 423 -6.45 8.78 -17.77
N ARG A 424 -5.17 8.71 -17.36
CA ARG A 424 -4.68 7.75 -16.35
C ARG A 424 -5.41 7.88 -15.02
N TYR A 425 -5.67 9.12 -14.59
CA TYR A 425 -6.30 9.42 -13.30
C TYR A 425 -7.80 9.70 -13.40
N LYS A 426 -8.40 9.45 -14.56
CA LYS A 426 -9.84 9.66 -14.82
C LYS A 426 -10.33 11.08 -14.48
N VAL A 427 -9.50 12.07 -14.76
CA VAL A 427 -9.78 13.51 -14.57
C VAL A 427 -9.69 14.27 -15.89
N SER A 428 -10.25 15.48 -15.96
CA SER A 428 -10.13 16.30 -17.16
C SER A 428 -8.81 17.09 -17.19
N VAL A 429 -8.31 17.39 -18.39
CA VAL A 429 -7.12 18.26 -18.57
C VAL A 429 -7.37 19.63 -17.93
N ASN A 430 -8.60 20.16 -17.99
CA ASN A 430 -8.96 21.43 -17.38
C ASN A 430 -8.87 21.37 -15.84
N GLN A 431 -9.26 20.27 -15.23
CA GLN A 431 -9.07 20.06 -13.79
C GLN A 431 -7.59 20.04 -13.43
N LEU A 432 -6.74 19.27 -14.16
CA LEU A 432 -5.30 19.25 -13.92
C LEU A 432 -4.68 20.64 -14.05
N LYS A 433 -5.07 21.41 -15.06
CA LYS A 433 -4.60 22.79 -15.22
C LYS A 433 -5.01 23.67 -14.06
N LYS A 434 -6.26 23.63 -13.64
CA LYS A 434 -6.79 24.41 -12.52
C LYS A 434 -6.07 24.07 -11.20
N TRP A 435 -5.89 22.80 -10.92
CA TRP A 435 -5.25 22.33 -9.69
C TRP A 435 -3.76 22.70 -9.59
N ASN A 436 -3.09 22.85 -10.74
CA ASN A 436 -1.67 23.14 -10.83
C ASN A 436 -1.35 24.55 -11.32
N ASN A 437 -2.33 25.45 -11.35
CA ASN A 437 -2.18 26.83 -11.85
C ASN A 437 -1.52 26.92 -13.24
N LEU A 438 -1.78 25.91 -14.11
CA LEU A 438 -1.16 25.85 -15.42
C LEU A 438 -1.93 26.74 -16.42
N ARG A 439 -1.25 27.72 -16.98
CA ARG A 439 -1.81 28.60 -18.03
C ARG A 439 -1.88 27.91 -19.40
N SER A 440 -0.99 26.94 -19.65
CA SER A 440 -0.92 26.16 -20.89
C SER A 440 -0.94 24.67 -20.61
N SER A 441 -0.96 23.83 -21.65
CA SER A 441 -0.86 22.37 -21.52
C SER A 441 0.61 21.87 -21.50
N ASN A 442 1.56 22.77 -21.53
CA ASN A 442 2.98 22.43 -21.51
C ASN A 442 3.42 22.07 -20.09
N ILE A 443 3.99 20.89 -19.94
CA ILE A 443 4.57 20.38 -18.71
C ILE A 443 6.02 19.96 -18.96
N ARG A 444 6.85 20.05 -17.93
CA ARG A 444 8.28 19.70 -18.02
C ARG A 444 8.55 18.36 -17.35
N VAL A 445 9.50 17.60 -17.88
CA VAL A 445 10.00 16.39 -17.21
C VAL A 445 10.53 16.77 -15.83
N GLY A 446 10.14 16.01 -14.80
CA GLY A 446 10.46 16.30 -13.41
C GLY A 446 9.49 17.25 -12.70
N GLN A 447 8.59 17.94 -13.43
CA GLN A 447 7.55 18.79 -12.82
C GLN A 447 6.60 17.95 -11.97
N ILE A 448 6.26 18.45 -10.78
CA ILE A 448 5.26 17.81 -9.92
C ILE A 448 3.89 18.36 -10.27
N LEU A 449 2.93 17.49 -10.53
CA LEU A 449 1.52 17.82 -10.74
C LEU A 449 0.69 17.26 -9.61
N TYR A 450 -0.18 18.08 -9.07
CA TYR A 450 -1.17 17.66 -8.08
C TYR A 450 -2.47 17.25 -8.78
N ILE A 451 -2.96 16.07 -8.43
CA ILE A 451 -4.13 15.45 -9.06
C ILE A 451 -5.14 15.10 -7.97
N TYR A 452 -6.39 15.47 -8.16
CA TYR A 452 -7.50 15.17 -7.25
C TYR A 452 -8.52 14.26 -7.96
N PRO A 453 -8.37 12.93 -7.89
CA PRO A 453 -9.18 11.99 -8.69
C PRO A 453 -10.68 12.11 -8.46
N ASN A 454 -11.10 12.54 -7.27
CA ASN A 454 -12.50 12.69 -6.90
C ASN A 454 -13.09 14.10 -7.21
N GLY A 455 -12.35 14.93 -7.94
CA GLY A 455 -12.85 16.22 -8.45
C GLY A 455 -12.97 17.36 -7.45
N SER A 456 -12.71 17.12 -6.18
CA SER A 456 -12.83 18.14 -5.13
C SER A 456 -11.50 18.86 -4.90
N TYR A 457 -11.42 20.10 -5.37
CA TYR A 457 -10.30 21.01 -5.07
C TYR A 457 -10.67 21.88 -3.85
N PRO A 458 -9.82 22.03 -2.84
CA PRO A 458 -10.06 22.96 -1.73
C PRO A 458 -10.09 24.39 -2.28
N THR A 459 -11.27 24.98 -2.33
CA THR A 459 -11.39 26.41 -2.54
C THR A 459 -11.03 27.12 -1.24
N THR A 460 -9.84 27.65 -1.15
CA THR A 460 -9.52 28.66 -0.14
C THR A 460 -10.37 29.89 -0.44
N THR A 461 -11.43 30.06 0.31
CA THR A 461 -12.13 31.34 0.39
C THR A 461 -11.21 32.32 1.11
N SER A 462 -10.43 33.07 0.34
CA SER A 462 -9.88 34.31 0.85
C SER A 462 -11.04 35.25 1.14
N SER A 463 -11.30 35.46 2.41
CA SER A 463 -12.22 36.50 2.90
C SER A 463 -11.63 37.86 2.57
N SER A 464 -12.07 38.46 1.48
CA SER A 464 -12.01 39.92 1.33
C SER A 464 -13.38 40.47 1.56
N SER A 465 -13.48 41.20 2.67
CA SER A 465 -14.60 42.00 3.07
C SER A 465 -14.88 43.10 2.04
N GLY A 466 -16.15 43.34 1.76
CA GLY A 466 -16.62 44.69 1.36
C GLY A 466 -17.37 44.78 0.06
N SER A 467 -18.57 44.90 0.17
CA SER A 467 -19.64 45.86 -0.14
C SER A 467 -20.74 45.33 -1.03
N LYS A 468 -21.94 45.53 -0.48
CA LYS A 468 -23.23 45.32 -1.12
C LYS A 468 -23.45 46.31 -2.27
N SER A 469 -23.95 45.83 -3.39
CA SER A 469 -25.00 46.57 -4.06
C SER A 469 -25.90 45.64 -4.87
N SER A 470 -27.16 45.79 -4.63
CA SER A 470 -28.30 45.18 -5.29
C SER A 470 -28.53 45.77 -6.68
N SER A 471 -28.87 44.97 -7.68
CA SER A 471 -29.95 45.30 -8.60
C SER A 471 -30.23 44.18 -9.61
N LYS A 472 -31.46 43.97 -9.75
CA LYS A 472 -32.40 43.23 -10.61
C LYS A 472 -32.00 43.00 -12.08
N THR A 473 -32.35 41.76 -12.49
CA THR A 473 -33.00 41.34 -13.75
C THR A 473 -32.73 42.10 -15.06
N SER A 474 -32.21 41.36 -16.04
CA SER A 474 -33.00 41.11 -17.28
C SER A 474 -32.23 40.19 -18.23
N ALA A 475 -32.95 39.25 -18.80
CA ALA A 475 -32.48 38.36 -19.86
C ALA A 475 -32.24 39.18 -21.15
N SER A 476 -31.06 39.01 -21.74
CA SER A 476 -30.91 39.28 -23.17
C SER A 476 -29.81 38.35 -23.73
N SER A 477 -30.25 37.57 -24.70
CA SER A 477 -29.42 36.76 -25.58
C SER A 477 -28.41 37.64 -26.32
N SER A 478 -27.12 37.48 -26.02
CA SER A 478 -26.07 38.01 -26.88
C SER A 478 -25.30 36.85 -27.53
N LYS A 479 -25.52 36.71 -28.84
CA LYS A 479 -24.67 35.93 -29.75
C LYS A 479 -23.23 36.45 -29.64
N SER A 480 -22.35 35.71 -28.99
CA SER A 480 -20.93 35.94 -29.10
C SER A 480 -20.48 35.50 -30.51
N LYS A 481 -19.97 36.41 -31.31
CA LYS A 481 -19.27 36.14 -32.58
C LYS A 481 -18.11 35.22 -32.27
N SER A 482 -18.24 33.92 -32.58
CA SER A 482 -17.11 33.00 -32.53
C SER A 482 -16.17 33.31 -33.70
N ASN A 483 -14.98 33.82 -33.42
CA ASN A 483 -13.90 33.91 -34.42
C ASN A 483 -13.62 32.49 -34.94
N SER A 484 -13.84 32.26 -36.22
CA SER A 484 -13.53 30.99 -36.86
C SER A 484 -12.91 31.25 -38.24
N VAL A 485 -11.92 30.47 -38.61
CA VAL A 485 -11.25 30.52 -39.91
C VAL A 485 -11.65 29.32 -40.74
N THR A 486 -11.89 29.53 -42.03
CA THR A 486 -12.18 28.45 -42.97
C THR A 486 -10.88 27.91 -43.57
N TYR A 487 -10.64 26.61 -43.40
CA TYR A 487 -9.49 25.91 -43.98
C TYR A 487 -9.94 24.95 -45.08
N THR A 488 -9.28 25.02 -46.26
CA THR A 488 -9.53 24.06 -47.34
C THR A 488 -8.53 22.89 -47.24
N VAL A 489 -9.05 21.67 -47.10
CA VAL A 489 -8.24 20.47 -46.98
C VAL A 489 -7.40 20.21 -48.22
N LYS A 490 -6.10 20.01 -48.05
CA LYS A 490 -5.14 19.68 -49.11
C LYS A 490 -4.91 18.15 -49.15
N SER A 491 -4.39 17.63 -50.26
CA SER A 491 -3.98 16.24 -50.37
C SER A 491 -2.94 15.90 -49.30
N GLY A 492 -3.18 14.79 -48.55
CA GLY A 492 -2.32 14.36 -47.45
C GLY A 492 -2.56 15.05 -46.10
N ASP A 493 -3.59 15.92 -45.99
CA ASP A 493 -4.03 16.47 -44.71
C ASP A 493 -4.84 15.44 -43.89
N SER A 494 -4.70 15.55 -42.58
CA SER A 494 -5.57 14.91 -41.60
C SER A 494 -6.07 15.95 -40.61
N LEU A 495 -7.18 15.69 -39.92
CA LEU A 495 -7.69 16.62 -38.89
C LEU A 495 -6.61 16.96 -37.86
N TYR A 496 -5.74 16.01 -37.55
CA TYR A 496 -4.60 16.21 -36.63
C TYR A 496 -3.55 17.16 -37.23
N LYS A 497 -3.16 16.98 -38.51
CA LYS A 497 -2.20 17.88 -39.18
C LYS A 497 -2.75 19.28 -39.34
N ILE A 498 -4.06 19.41 -39.61
CA ILE A 498 -4.71 20.72 -39.69
C ILE A 498 -4.76 21.39 -38.32
N ALA A 499 -5.17 20.66 -37.27
CA ALA A 499 -5.19 21.17 -35.90
C ALA A 499 -3.83 21.70 -35.44
N LYS A 500 -2.74 21.02 -35.83
CA LYS A 500 -1.37 21.43 -35.50
C LYS A 500 -0.97 22.81 -36.08
N LYS A 501 -1.63 23.28 -37.15
CA LYS A 501 -1.42 24.59 -37.77
C LYS A 501 -2.07 25.73 -36.97
N TYR A 502 -3.01 25.39 -36.04
CA TYR A 502 -3.76 26.37 -35.26
C TYR A 502 -3.52 26.14 -33.76
N PRO A 503 -2.67 26.96 -33.12
CA PRO A 503 -2.36 26.77 -31.69
C PRO A 503 -3.62 26.80 -30.83
N GLY A 504 -3.79 25.78 -29.97
CA GLY A 504 -4.94 25.65 -29.07
C GLY A 504 -6.14 24.88 -29.64
N ILE A 505 -6.11 24.49 -30.94
CA ILE A 505 -7.17 23.74 -31.60
C ILE A 505 -6.82 22.25 -31.65
N SER A 506 -7.75 21.38 -31.26
CA SER A 506 -7.61 19.94 -31.39
C SER A 506 -8.35 19.40 -32.63
N ALA A 507 -7.98 18.19 -33.07
CA ALA A 507 -8.71 17.50 -34.12
C ALA A 507 -10.20 17.31 -33.77
N ASP A 508 -10.50 17.09 -32.48
CA ASP A 508 -11.88 16.97 -32.00
C ASP A 508 -12.65 18.30 -32.01
N ASN A 509 -11.97 19.43 -31.79
CA ASN A 509 -12.56 20.74 -31.91
C ASN A 509 -12.99 21.02 -33.37
N ILE A 510 -12.12 20.70 -34.34
CA ILE A 510 -12.42 20.82 -35.76
C ILE A 510 -13.58 19.89 -36.14
N LYS A 511 -13.54 18.64 -35.67
CA LYS A 511 -14.58 17.64 -35.92
C LYS A 511 -15.95 18.10 -35.41
N LYS A 512 -16.04 18.59 -34.18
CA LYS A 512 -17.29 19.12 -33.58
C LYS A 512 -17.78 20.36 -34.30
N ALA A 513 -16.89 21.30 -34.62
CA ALA A 513 -17.25 22.55 -35.31
C ALA A 513 -17.80 22.32 -36.72
N ASN A 514 -17.51 21.16 -37.31
CA ASN A 514 -17.92 20.78 -38.66
C ASN A 514 -18.93 19.64 -38.71
N GLY A 515 -19.44 19.14 -37.56
CA GLY A 515 -20.43 18.07 -37.50
C GLY A 515 -19.94 16.72 -38.08
N LEU A 516 -18.63 16.48 -38.06
CA LEU A 516 -18.04 15.26 -38.64
C LEU A 516 -18.23 14.06 -37.70
N LYS A 517 -18.77 12.96 -38.20
CA LYS A 517 -18.98 11.74 -37.42
C LYS A 517 -17.68 10.91 -37.24
N ASN A 518 -16.72 11.06 -38.15
CA ASN A 518 -15.43 10.35 -38.13
C ASN A 518 -14.29 11.31 -38.55
N ASN A 519 -13.06 10.80 -38.60
CA ASN A 519 -11.87 11.60 -38.95
C ASN A 519 -11.59 11.68 -40.46
N ASN A 520 -12.48 11.17 -41.30
CA ASN A 520 -12.28 11.15 -42.74
C ASN A 520 -12.62 12.52 -43.35
N ILE A 521 -11.62 13.15 -43.96
CA ILE A 521 -11.74 14.40 -44.70
C ILE A 521 -11.22 14.20 -46.14
N ARG A 522 -11.74 14.99 -47.09
CA ARG A 522 -11.36 14.87 -48.51
C ARG A 522 -10.63 16.12 -48.98
N PRO A 523 -9.65 16.00 -49.88
CA PRO A 523 -9.05 17.16 -50.51
C PRO A 523 -10.15 18.05 -51.13
N GLY A 524 -10.03 19.38 -50.95
CA GLY A 524 -11.02 20.36 -51.37
C GLY A 524 -12.15 20.61 -50.38
N GLN A 525 -12.32 19.80 -49.33
CA GLN A 525 -13.33 20.02 -48.28
C GLN A 525 -13.00 21.29 -47.47
N LYS A 526 -14.00 22.14 -47.28
CA LYS A 526 -13.88 23.33 -46.43
C LYS A 526 -14.22 22.98 -44.98
N LEU A 527 -13.29 23.22 -44.07
CA LEU A 527 -13.47 23.00 -42.63
C LEU A 527 -13.45 24.34 -41.88
N ARG A 528 -14.40 24.50 -41.01
CA ARG A 528 -14.44 25.62 -40.04
C ARG A 528 -13.52 25.30 -38.87
N ILE A 529 -12.53 26.13 -38.64
CA ILE A 529 -11.58 26.04 -37.53
C ILE A 529 -12.02 27.03 -36.46
N PRO A 530 -12.46 26.60 -35.28
CA PRO A 530 -12.82 27.49 -34.18
C PRO A 530 -11.53 28.02 -33.56
N LEU A 531 -11.32 29.36 -33.59
CA LEU A 531 -10.16 30.00 -32.98
C LEU A 531 -10.44 30.44 -31.55
#